data_3cf45598a2e6e13d9b940ce1847548ad
#
_entry.id   3cf45598a2e6e13d9b940ce1847548ad
#
_cell.length_a   1.000
_cell.length_b   1.000
_cell.length_c   1.000
_cell.angle_alpha   90.00
_cell.angle_beta   90.00
_cell.angle_gamma   90.00
#
_symmetry.space_group_name_H-M   'P 1'
#
loop_
_entity.id
_entity.type
_entity.pdbx_description
1 polymer ?
#
loop_
_entity_poly.entity_id
_entity_poly.type
_entity_poly.pdbx_seq_one_letter_code
_entity_poly.pdbx_strand_id
1 'polypeptide(L)'
;MRAEVVAMTGENLDMDAIKKAGDILKAGGLVAFPTETVYGLGGNALDPQASMKIYAAKGRPSDNPLIVHIAELEQLEKITTEIPEGARILAEKYWPGPLTMILPKADIVPRETTGGLDSVAVRFPSDRVAQELIKAGGGFVAAPSANTSGRPSPTMAEHVEEDLGDAIDMIIDGGQVGIGLESTIVDFTEDVPVVLRPGYISLEMLQETLGDVRMDKGLLITDSSVHPKAPGMKYRHYAPKADLSIVEGAEEEVVRCINRLTEEAVCKGMKVGVIATDETKERYAHADVLSIGSREEEETIAHHLYEVLRDFDDDRVDVIYSEAFYTPKMGQAIMNRLLKAAGHKIINAQEEKK
;
A
#
# COMPACT_ATOMS: atom_id res chain seq x y z
N MET A 1 -22.23 5.45 -13.63
CA MET A 1 -23.14 5.64 -12.46
C MET A 1 -22.20 5.68 -11.27
N ARG A 2 -22.28 6.69 -10.42
CA ARG A 2 -21.35 6.82 -9.29
C ARG A 2 -21.59 5.72 -8.27
N ALA A 3 -20.51 5.22 -7.65
CA ALA A 3 -20.57 4.18 -6.62
C ALA A 3 -21.49 4.59 -5.46
N GLU A 4 -22.23 3.65 -4.91
CA GLU A 4 -22.95 3.84 -3.66
C GLU A 4 -21.97 3.87 -2.50
N VAL A 5 -22.01 4.89 -1.66
CA VAL A 5 -21.15 5.01 -0.47
C VAL A 5 -21.96 4.67 0.77
N VAL A 6 -21.47 3.73 1.60
CA VAL A 6 -22.14 3.30 2.84
C VAL A 6 -21.14 3.36 4.00
N ALA A 7 -21.42 4.20 4.99
CA ALA A 7 -20.57 4.36 6.16
C ALA A 7 -20.87 3.27 7.21
N MET A 8 -19.81 2.64 7.74
CA MET A 8 -19.88 1.71 8.86
C MET A 8 -18.50 1.52 9.51
N THR A 9 -18.47 1.09 10.76
CA THR A 9 -17.22 0.75 11.47
C THR A 9 -17.26 -0.68 11.97
N GLY A 10 -16.10 -1.23 12.34
CA GLY A 10 -16.01 -2.58 12.91
C GLY A 10 -16.80 -2.77 14.21
N GLU A 11 -17.10 -1.69 14.92
CA GLU A 11 -17.95 -1.70 16.14
C GLU A 11 -19.43 -1.60 15.80
N ASN A 12 -19.78 -0.96 14.69
CA ASN A 12 -21.16 -0.72 14.25
C ASN A 12 -21.36 -1.16 12.80
N LEU A 13 -21.43 -2.48 12.60
CA LEU A 13 -21.61 -3.10 11.28
C LEU A 13 -23.06 -3.02 10.81
N ASP A 14 -23.27 -2.57 9.58
CA ASP A 14 -24.53 -2.72 8.84
C ASP A 14 -24.50 -4.04 8.07
N MET A 15 -25.10 -5.10 8.65
CA MET A 15 -25.08 -6.43 8.04
C MET A 15 -25.93 -6.53 6.76
N ASP A 16 -26.92 -5.66 6.57
CA ASP A 16 -27.69 -5.62 5.33
C ASP A 16 -26.86 -4.99 4.20
N ALA A 17 -26.11 -3.94 4.50
CA ALA A 17 -25.14 -3.35 3.57
C ALA A 17 -23.97 -4.32 3.25
N ILE A 18 -23.43 -5.02 4.24
CA ILE A 18 -22.42 -6.07 4.07
C ILE A 18 -22.94 -7.17 3.14
N LYS A 19 -24.17 -7.66 3.37
CA LYS A 19 -24.80 -8.65 2.50
C LYS A 19 -24.94 -8.14 1.07
N LYS A 20 -25.43 -6.91 0.89
CA LYS A 20 -25.57 -6.27 -0.43
C LYS A 20 -24.22 -6.18 -1.14
N ALA A 21 -23.17 -5.73 -0.45
CA ALA A 21 -21.82 -5.67 -0.97
C ALA A 21 -21.28 -7.07 -1.35
N GLY A 22 -21.53 -8.09 -0.52
CA GLY A 22 -21.19 -9.47 -0.81
C GLY A 22 -21.92 -10.03 -2.04
N ASP A 23 -23.18 -9.66 -2.23
CA ASP A 23 -23.95 -10.08 -3.42
C ASP A 23 -23.43 -9.39 -4.70
N ILE A 24 -22.96 -8.13 -4.61
CA ILE A 24 -22.27 -7.44 -5.71
C ILE A 24 -21.00 -8.21 -6.07
N LEU A 25 -20.14 -8.58 -5.10
CA LEU A 25 -18.92 -9.36 -5.35
C LEU A 25 -19.22 -10.71 -6.01
N LYS A 26 -20.21 -11.45 -5.52
CA LYS A 26 -20.64 -12.74 -6.10
C LYS A 26 -21.17 -12.61 -7.53
N ALA A 27 -21.79 -11.48 -7.85
CA ALA A 27 -22.26 -11.17 -9.19
C ALA A 27 -21.14 -10.70 -10.13
N GLY A 28 -19.88 -10.66 -9.67
CA GLY A 28 -18.73 -10.20 -10.44
C GLY A 28 -18.62 -8.68 -10.54
N GLY A 29 -19.26 -7.94 -9.62
CA GLY A 29 -19.09 -6.50 -9.41
C GLY A 29 -17.89 -6.17 -8.54
N LEU A 30 -17.63 -4.87 -8.33
CA LEU A 30 -16.48 -4.34 -7.60
C LEU A 30 -16.93 -3.53 -6.38
N VAL A 31 -16.34 -3.83 -5.23
CA VAL A 31 -16.59 -3.11 -3.96
C VAL A 31 -15.27 -2.64 -3.36
N ALA A 32 -15.15 -1.35 -3.07
CA ALA A 32 -14.04 -0.85 -2.27
C ALA A 32 -14.38 -0.94 -0.78
N PHE A 33 -13.38 -1.30 0.03
CA PHE A 33 -13.58 -1.53 1.47
C PHE A 33 -12.32 -1.20 2.28
N PRO A 34 -12.49 -0.79 3.56
CA PRO A 34 -11.38 -0.52 4.45
C PRO A 34 -10.66 -1.81 4.85
N THR A 35 -9.38 -1.68 5.15
CA THR A 35 -8.61 -2.66 5.93
C THR A 35 -7.80 -1.91 6.97
N GLU A 36 -7.09 -2.63 7.87
CA GLU A 36 -6.19 -1.98 8.82
C GLU A 36 -5.00 -1.28 8.17
N THR A 37 -4.72 -1.58 6.88
CA THR A 37 -3.57 -1.03 6.13
C THR A 37 -3.94 0.13 5.20
N VAL A 38 -4.69 -0.15 4.15
CA VAL A 38 -5.21 0.79 3.14
C VAL A 38 -6.55 0.27 2.62
N TYR A 39 -7.32 1.10 1.94
CA TYR A 39 -8.54 0.63 1.26
C TYR A 39 -8.20 -0.32 0.11
N GLY A 40 -8.93 -1.44 0.04
CA GLY A 40 -8.84 -2.44 -1.01
C GLY A 40 -9.97 -2.32 -2.04
N LEU A 41 -9.67 -2.56 -3.32
CA LEU A 41 -10.68 -2.73 -4.37
C LEU A 41 -10.97 -4.21 -4.57
N GLY A 42 -12.09 -4.68 -4.06
CA GLY A 42 -12.49 -6.09 -4.06
C GLY A 42 -13.23 -6.54 -5.29
N GLY A 43 -12.92 -7.74 -5.74
CA GLY A 43 -13.68 -8.54 -6.68
C GLY A 43 -13.57 -10.02 -6.33
N ASN A 44 -14.46 -10.88 -6.87
CA ASN A 44 -14.40 -12.32 -6.63
C ASN A 44 -13.07 -12.88 -7.15
N ALA A 45 -12.22 -13.41 -6.25
CA ALA A 45 -10.89 -13.91 -6.59
C ALA A 45 -10.91 -15.16 -7.47
N LEU A 46 -12.00 -15.90 -7.48
CA LEU A 46 -12.17 -17.12 -8.27
C LEU A 46 -12.88 -16.89 -9.62
N ASP A 47 -13.25 -15.63 -9.90
CA ASP A 47 -13.81 -15.24 -11.19
C ASP A 47 -12.75 -14.46 -12.01
N PRO A 48 -12.27 -15.02 -13.15
CA PRO A 48 -11.30 -14.34 -14.00
C PRO A 48 -11.84 -13.01 -14.56
N GLN A 49 -13.16 -12.87 -14.77
CA GLN A 49 -13.76 -11.64 -15.27
C GLN A 49 -13.76 -10.53 -14.20
N ALA A 50 -14.00 -10.88 -12.92
CA ALA A 50 -13.88 -9.92 -11.82
C ALA A 50 -12.44 -9.40 -11.67
N SER A 51 -11.44 -10.28 -11.79
CA SER A 51 -10.03 -9.86 -11.79
C SER A 51 -9.71 -8.91 -12.95
N MET A 52 -10.20 -9.19 -14.15
CA MET A 52 -10.02 -8.30 -15.31
C MET A 52 -10.72 -6.94 -15.12
N LYS A 53 -11.88 -6.90 -14.48
CA LYS A 53 -12.55 -5.63 -14.12
C LYS A 53 -11.73 -4.80 -13.13
N ILE A 54 -11.08 -5.44 -12.12
CA ILE A 54 -10.18 -4.75 -11.19
C ILE A 54 -9.05 -4.07 -11.96
N TYR A 55 -8.38 -4.79 -12.87
CA TYR A 55 -7.31 -4.21 -13.70
C TYR A 55 -7.81 -3.05 -14.54
N ALA A 56 -8.97 -3.19 -15.18
CA ALA A 56 -9.56 -2.16 -16.03
C ALA A 56 -9.95 -0.91 -15.22
N ALA A 57 -10.64 -1.07 -14.09
CA ALA A 57 -11.06 0.04 -13.24
C ALA A 57 -9.87 0.89 -12.74
N LYS A 58 -8.75 0.24 -12.43
CA LYS A 58 -7.53 0.89 -11.94
C LYS A 58 -6.61 1.42 -13.04
N GLY A 59 -6.77 1.00 -14.29
CA GLY A 59 -5.73 1.16 -15.32
C GLY A 59 -4.44 0.40 -14.95
N ARG A 60 -4.57 -0.74 -14.26
CA ARG A 60 -3.45 -1.55 -13.77
C ARG A 60 -3.01 -2.57 -14.82
N PRO A 61 -1.69 -2.77 -15.06
CA PRO A 61 -1.21 -3.87 -15.89
C PRO A 61 -1.64 -5.23 -15.35
N SER A 62 -2.13 -6.11 -16.22
CA SER A 62 -2.67 -7.42 -15.84
C SER A 62 -1.60 -8.46 -15.47
N ASP A 63 -0.31 -8.18 -15.73
CA ASP A 63 0.84 -8.96 -15.26
C ASP A 63 1.25 -8.65 -13.80
N ASN A 64 0.58 -7.70 -13.15
CA ASN A 64 0.83 -7.30 -11.77
C ASN A 64 -0.19 -7.99 -10.85
N PRO A 65 0.18 -9.10 -10.14
CA PRO A 65 -0.77 -9.98 -9.47
C PRO A 65 -1.62 -9.27 -8.42
N LEU A 66 -2.78 -9.87 -8.11
CA LEU A 66 -3.68 -9.43 -7.05
C LEU A 66 -3.41 -10.23 -5.78
N ILE A 67 -3.77 -9.67 -4.62
CA ILE A 67 -3.74 -10.39 -3.33
C ILE A 67 -5.13 -10.94 -3.05
N VAL A 68 -5.24 -12.25 -2.81
CA VAL A 68 -6.48 -12.89 -2.38
C VAL A 68 -6.63 -12.72 -0.87
N HIS A 69 -7.72 -12.08 -0.47
CA HIS A 69 -8.07 -11.89 0.94
C HIS A 69 -9.01 -13.00 1.39
N ILE A 70 -8.71 -13.58 2.54
CA ILE A 70 -9.51 -14.62 3.22
C ILE A 70 -9.98 -14.10 4.59
N ALA A 71 -10.95 -14.76 5.19
CA ALA A 71 -11.49 -14.42 6.53
C ALA A 71 -11.53 -15.62 7.48
N GLU A 72 -11.00 -16.76 7.05
CA GLU A 72 -10.88 -18.00 7.83
C GLU A 72 -9.61 -18.74 7.39
N LEU A 73 -8.86 -19.34 8.33
CA LEU A 73 -7.59 -20.01 8.02
C LEU A 73 -7.76 -21.24 7.12
N GLU A 74 -8.86 -21.95 7.25
CA GLU A 74 -9.20 -23.14 6.45
C GLU A 74 -9.36 -22.84 4.96
N GLN A 75 -9.63 -21.56 4.63
CA GLN A 75 -9.70 -21.10 3.24
C GLN A 75 -8.35 -21.15 2.54
N LEU A 76 -7.24 -21.03 3.28
CA LEU A 76 -5.88 -21.10 2.75
C LEU A 76 -5.64 -22.45 2.04
N GLU A 77 -6.07 -23.56 2.63
CA GLU A 77 -5.89 -24.92 2.08
C GLU A 77 -6.66 -25.14 0.77
N LYS A 78 -7.68 -24.33 0.49
CA LYS A 78 -8.47 -24.45 -0.75
C LYS A 78 -7.81 -23.79 -1.94
N ILE A 79 -6.99 -22.74 -1.72
CA ILE A 79 -6.40 -21.93 -2.80
C ILE A 79 -4.88 -22.14 -2.95
N THR A 80 -4.28 -22.98 -2.12
CA THR A 80 -2.85 -23.33 -2.16
C THR A 80 -2.67 -24.85 -2.30
N THR A 81 -1.61 -25.28 -2.97
CA THR A 81 -1.26 -26.72 -3.08
C THR A 81 -0.36 -27.18 -1.95
N GLU A 82 0.36 -26.25 -1.33
CA GLU A 82 1.30 -26.50 -0.24
C GLU A 82 1.33 -25.28 0.70
N ILE A 83 1.44 -25.53 2.00
CA ILE A 83 1.63 -24.52 3.03
C ILE A 83 2.87 -24.90 3.85
N PRO A 84 4.04 -24.31 3.54
CA PRO A 84 5.27 -24.57 4.29
C PRO A 84 5.10 -24.28 5.79
N GLU A 85 5.87 -25.00 6.63
CA GLU A 85 5.80 -24.85 8.08
C GLU A 85 6.03 -23.39 8.54
N GLY A 86 7.01 -22.70 7.95
CA GLY A 86 7.23 -21.27 8.23
C GLY A 86 6.02 -20.38 7.93
N ALA A 87 5.24 -20.69 6.89
CA ALA A 87 4.01 -19.98 6.57
C ALA A 87 2.91 -20.23 7.61
N ARG A 88 2.79 -21.48 8.13
CA ARG A 88 1.87 -21.80 9.23
C ARG A 88 2.22 -21.04 10.52
N ILE A 89 3.48 -21.02 10.88
CA ILE A 89 3.99 -20.27 12.05
C ILE A 89 3.68 -18.78 11.93
N LEU A 90 3.90 -18.18 10.74
CA LEU A 90 3.58 -16.76 10.52
C LEU A 90 2.08 -16.48 10.52
N ALA A 91 1.27 -17.39 9.97
CA ALA A 91 -0.19 -17.28 10.01
C ALA A 91 -0.71 -17.29 11.46
N GLU A 92 -0.25 -18.23 12.29
CA GLU A 92 -0.65 -18.32 13.69
C GLU A 92 -0.25 -17.08 14.50
N LYS A 93 0.89 -16.44 14.18
CA LYS A 93 1.40 -15.30 14.94
C LYS A 93 0.86 -13.96 14.47
N TYR A 94 0.67 -13.78 13.15
CA TYR A 94 0.43 -12.47 12.55
C TYR A 94 -0.90 -12.36 11.80
N TRP A 95 -1.69 -13.42 11.68
CA TRP A 95 -3.04 -13.37 11.13
C TRP A 95 -4.12 -13.57 12.23
N PRO A 96 -5.23 -12.81 12.12
CA PRO A 96 -5.50 -11.76 11.13
C PRO A 96 -4.59 -10.54 11.34
N GLY A 97 -4.10 -9.93 10.20
CA GLY A 97 -3.18 -8.80 10.29
C GLY A 97 -2.50 -8.38 8.99
N PRO A 98 -1.52 -7.45 9.09
CA PRO A 98 -0.90 -6.79 7.96
C PRO A 98 0.23 -7.61 7.32
N LEU A 99 0.02 -8.91 7.16
CA LEU A 99 0.95 -9.84 6.52
C LEU A 99 0.30 -10.49 5.29
N THR A 100 1.01 -10.49 4.16
CA THR A 100 0.68 -11.23 2.95
C THR A 100 1.73 -12.30 2.72
N MET A 101 1.33 -13.52 2.43
CA MET A 101 2.22 -14.62 2.10
C MET A 101 1.98 -15.08 0.66
N ILE A 102 3.06 -15.32 -0.09
CA ILE A 102 3.01 -15.88 -1.44
C ILE A 102 3.30 -17.37 -1.33
N LEU A 103 2.37 -18.18 -1.86
CA LEU A 103 2.37 -19.65 -1.75
C LEU A 103 2.08 -20.26 -3.12
N PRO A 104 2.45 -21.54 -3.37
CA PRO A 104 2.05 -22.26 -4.57
C PRO A 104 0.52 -22.32 -4.69
N LYS A 105 -0.03 -21.88 -5.83
CA LYS A 105 -1.47 -21.79 -6.04
C LYS A 105 -2.12 -23.13 -6.36
N ALA A 106 -3.35 -23.32 -5.90
CA ALA A 106 -4.23 -24.39 -6.39
C ALA A 106 -4.91 -23.99 -7.72
N ASP A 107 -5.32 -24.98 -8.51
CA ASP A 107 -5.93 -24.77 -9.83
C ASP A 107 -7.25 -24.00 -9.82
N ILE A 108 -7.93 -23.94 -8.68
CA ILE A 108 -9.16 -23.17 -8.50
C ILE A 108 -8.91 -21.64 -8.63
N VAL A 109 -7.67 -21.17 -8.40
CA VAL A 109 -7.32 -19.76 -8.53
C VAL A 109 -6.99 -19.44 -10.00
N PRO A 110 -7.75 -18.55 -10.67
CA PRO A 110 -7.51 -18.19 -12.06
C PRO A 110 -6.14 -17.53 -12.27
N ARG A 111 -5.55 -17.73 -13.45
CA ARG A 111 -4.28 -17.06 -13.84
C ARG A 111 -4.43 -15.54 -13.92
N GLU A 112 -5.62 -15.05 -14.25
CA GLU A 112 -5.95 -13.63 -14.27
C GLU A 112 -5.80 -12.99 -12.88
N THR A 113 -6.15 -13.71 -11.82
CA THR A 113 -5.98 -13.25 -10.43
C THR A 113 -4.51 -13.19 -10.04
N THR A 114 -3.71 -14.13 -10.51
CA THR A 114 -2.28 -14.23 -10.16
C THR A 114 -1.34 -13.53 -11.16
N GLY A 115 -1.87 -12.80 -12.14
CA GLY A 115 -1.05 -12.16 -13.19
C GLY A 115 -0.27 -13.16 -14.03
N GLY A 116 -0.78 -14.40 -14.18
CA GLY A 116 -0.15 -15.49 -14.93
C GLY A 116 0.81 -16.37 -14.13
N LEU A 117 1.06 -16.06 -12.85
CA LEU A 117 1.98 -16.81 -11.98
C LEU A 117 1.36 -18.12 -11.49
N ASP A 118 2.22 -19.10 -11.16
CA ASP A 118 1.85 -20.36 -10.50
C ASP A 118 1.86 -20.26 -8.97
N SER A 119 1.93 -19.04 -8.44
CA SER A 119 1.82 -18.70 -7.02
C SER A 119 0.65 -17.74 -6.77
N VAL A 120 0.14 -17.72 -5.56
CA VAL A 120 -0.93 -16.84 -5.10
C VAL A 120 -0.48 -16.07 -3.86
N ALA A 121 -0.69 -14.76 -3.84
CA ALA A 121 -0.52 -13.93 -2.66
C ALA A 121 -1.81 -13.97 -1.83
N VAL A 122 -1.72 -14.32 -0.56
CA VAL A 122 -2.86 -14.48 0.35
C VAL A 122 -2.69 -13.61 1.59
N ARG A 123 -3.78 -12.99 2.03
CA ARG A 123 -3.82 -12.19 3.26
C ARG A 123 -5.11 -12.44 4.04
N PHE A 124 -5.01 -12.44 5.37
CA PHE A 124 -6.16 -12.42 6.28
C PHE A 124 -6.14 -11.10 7.05
N PRO A 125 -6.91 -10.06 6.62
CA PRO A 125 -6.91 -8.75 7.25
C PRO A 125 -7.52 -8.79 8.64
N SER A 126 -7.07 -7.90 9.55
CA SER A 126 -7.63 -7.80 10.90
C SER A 126 -8.86 -6.88 10.98
N ASP A 127 -9.12 -6.07 9.97
CA ASP A 127 -10.28 -5.20 9.92
C ASP A 127 -11.58 -6.01 9.87
N ARG A 128 -12.52 -5.69 10.75
CA ARG A 128 -13.75 -6.44 10.92
C ARG A 128 -14.73 -6.25 9.77
N VAL A 129 -14.77 -5.05 9.18
CA VAL A 129 -15.60 -4.78 7.98
C VAL A 129 -15.10 -5.63 6.82
N ALA A 130 -13.77 -5.66 6.62
CA ALA A 130 -13.15 -6.49 5.59
C ALA A 130 -13.48 -7.98 5.79
N GLN A 131 -13.35 -8.50 7.01
CA GLN A 131 -13.63 -9.91 7.30
C GLN A 131 -15.08 -10.30 6.98
N GLU A 132 -16.05 -9.49 7.42
CA GLU A 132 -17.47 -9.78 7.17
C GLU A 132 -17.83 -9.63 5.69
N LEU A 133 -17.25 -8.65 4.98
CA LEU A 133 -17.42 -8.53 3.53
C LEU A 133 -16.83 -9.74 2.79
N ILE A 134 -15.63 -10.20 3.16
CA ILE A 134 -15.01 -11.37 2.53
C ILE A 134 -15.89 -12.61 2.71
N LYS A 135 -16.41 -12.85 3.92
CA LYS A 135 -17.36 -13.95 4.19
C LYS A 135 -18.62 -13.82 3.32
N ALA A 136 -19.24 -12.63 3.32
CA ALA A 136 -20.43 -12.35 2.53
C ALA A 136 -20.18 -12.49 1.02
N GLY A 137 -18.97 -12.17 0.55
CA GLY A 137 -18.54 -12.26 -0.85
C GLY A 137 -18.17 -13.66 -1.33
N GLY A 138 -18.25 -14.69 -0.46
CA GLY A 138 -17.97 -16.09 -0.82
C GLY A 138 -16.60 -16.58 -0.33
N GLY A 139 -15.90 -15.81 0.51
CA GLY A 139 -14.68 -16.22 1.20
C GLY A 139 -13.37 -15.89 0.49
N PHE A 140 -13.39 -15.53 -0.78
CA PHE A 140 -12.18 -15.25 -1.57
C PHE A 140 -12.35 -13.95 -2.35
N VAL A 141 -11.71 -12.89 -1.87
CA VAL A 141 -11.77 -11.55 -2.48
C VAL A 141 -10.39 -11.12 -2.95
N ALA A 142 -10.21 -10.97 -4.26
CA ALA A 142 -9.01 -10.38 -4.81
C ALA A 142 -9.06 -8.86 -4.60
N ALA A 143 -8.07 -8.29 -3.92
CA ALA A 143 -8.06 -6.86 -3.66
C ALA A 143 -6.64 -6.25 -3.71
N PRO A 144 -6.30 -5.46 -4.71
CA PRO A 144 -5.24 -4.46 -4.65
C PRO A 144 -5.74 -3.21 -3.90
N SER A 145 -4.87 -2.24 -3.62
CA SER A 145 -5.28 -0.91 -3.12
C SER A 145 -6.31 -0.23 -4.04
N ALA A 146 -7.27 0.51 -3.48
CA ALA A 146 -8.42 1.07 -4.22
C ALA A 146 -8.13 2.45 -4.85
N ASN A 147 -6.98 2.61 -5.53
CA ASN A 147 -6.56 3.82 -6.24
C ASN A 147 -6.38 3.59 -7.74
N THR A 148 -6.44 4.63 -8.54
CA THR A 148 -5.91 4.61 -9.91
C THR A 148 -4.42 4.26 -9.89
N SER A 149 -4.00 3.38 -10.80
CA SER A 149 -2.62 2.84 -10.83
C SER A 149 -1.58 3.97 -10.86
N GLY A 150 -0.59 3.90 -9.98
CA GLY A 150 0.48 4.88 -9.86
C GLY A 150 0.25 5.97 -8.80
N ARG A 151 -0.99 6.31 -8.45
CA ARG A 151 -1.32 7.29 -7.39
C ARG A 151 -1.04 6.74 -5.97
N PRO A 152 -0.93 7.61 -4.95
CA PRO A 152 -0.84 7.18 -3.55
C PRO A 152 -2.02 6.30 -3.14
N SER A 153 -1.76 5.25 -2.34
CA SER A 153 -2.82 4.33 -1.89
C SER A 153 -3.86 5.06 -1.02
N PRO A 154 -5.15 4.71 -1.11
CA PRO A 154 -6.20 5.40 -0.36
C PRO A 154 -6.21 4.97 1.11
N THR A 155 -6.25 5.93 2.01
CA THR A 155 -6.35 5.76 3.46
C THR A 155 -7.71 6.18 4.02
N MET A 156 -8.55 6.80 3.18
CA MET A 156 -9.92 7.22 3.46
C MET A 156 -10.83 6.90 2.27
N ALA A 157 -12.15 6.85 2.50
CA ALA A 157 -13.14 6.57 1.46
C ALA A 157 -13.18 7.67 0.38
N GLU A 158 -12.96 8.93 0.76
CA GLU A 158 -12.90 10.06 -0.15
C GLU A 158 -11.81 9.89 -1.22
N HIS A 159 -10.65 9.34 -0.85
CA HIS A 159 -9.59 9.03 -1.81
C HIS A 159 -10.03 7.99 -2.85
N VAL A 160 -10.83 7.00 -2.42
CA VAL A 160 -11.40 5.98 -3.32
C VAL A 160 -12.45 6.60 -4.24
N GLU A 161 -13.32 7.44 -3.69
CA GLU A 161 -14.38 8.12 -4.44
C GLU A 161 -13.79 9.01 -5.54
N GLU A 162 -12.71 9.73 -5.22
CA GLU A 162 -11.97 10.56 -6.18
C GLU A 162 -11.37 9.72 -7.31
N ASP A 163 -10.73 8.60 -6.98
CA ASP A 163 -9.99 7.79 -7.94
C ASP A 163 -10.88 6.87 -8.78
N LEU A 164 -11.90 6.24 -8.15
CA LEU A 164 -12.62 5.11 -8.72
C LEU A 164 -14.16 5.22 -8.63
N GLY A 165 -14.70 6.30 -8.06
CA GLY A 165 -16.13 6.43 -7.78
C GLY A 165 -17.06 6.21 -8.98
N ASP A 166 -16.60 6.47 -10.20
CA ASP A 166 -17.38 6.24 -11.43
C ASP A 166 -17.15 4.85 -12.07
N ALA A 167 -16.16 4.08 -11.56
CA ALA A 167 -15.70 2.82 -12.16
C ALA A 167 -16.07 1.56 -11.37
N ILE A 168 -16.67 1.72 -10.18
CA ILE A 168 -16.99 0.62 -9.24
C ILE A 168 -18.43 0.72 -8.74
N ASP A 169 -18.93 -0.35 -8.11
CA ASP A 169 -20.34 -0.45 -7.75
C ASP A 169 -20.64 0.12 -6.36
N MET A 170 -19.75 -0.10 -5.38
CA MET A 170 -19.96 0.35 -3.99
C MET A 170 -18.64 0.69 -3.30
N ILE A 171 -18.70 1.63 -2.36
CA ILE A 171 -17.63 1.96 -1.42
C ILE A 171 -18.17 1.79 -0.01
N ILE A 172 -17.52 0.95 0.78
CA ILE A 172 -17.77 0.88 2.23
C ILE A 172 -16.81 1.87 2.90
N ASP A 173 -17.37 2.90 3.51
CA ASP A 173 -16.62 3.90 4.25
C ASP A 173 -16.48 3.46 5.71
N GLY A 174 -15.27 3.06 6.09
CA GLY A 174 -14.88 2.69 7.46
C GLY A 174 -14.10 3.79 8.18
N GLY A 175 -14.02 4.99 7.61
CA GLY A 175 -13.16 6.07 8.09
C GLY A 175 -11.69 5.88 7.71
N GLN A 176 -10.82 6.59 8.41
CA GLN A 176 -9.38 6.51 8.18
C GLN A 176 -8.81 5.18 8.67
N VAL A 177 -7.93 4.57 7.88
CA VAL A 177 -7.28 3.28 8.22
C VAL A 177 -6.25 3.44 9.36
N GLY A 178 -5.94 2.34 10.07
CA GLY A 178 -5.07 2.43 11.24
C GLY A 178 -3.58 2.56 10.92
N ILE A 179 -3.05 1.84 9.91
CA ILE A 179 -1.60 1.76 9.62
C ILE A 179 -1.16 2.77 8.55
N GLY A 180 -1.91 2.88 7.46
CA GLY A 180 -1.62 3.83 6.37
C GLY A 180 -0.66 3.29 5.28
N LEU A 181 0.00 2.15 5.48
CA LEU A 181 0.86 1.49 4.51
C LEU A 181 0.40 0.06 4.24
N GLU A 182 0.65 -0.45 3.03
CA GLU A 182 0.29 -1.81 2.65
C GLU A 182 1.03 -2.86 3.48
N SER A 183 0.45 -4.07 3.53
CA SER A 183 0.99 -5.24 4.24
C SER A 183 2.42 -5.58 3.84
N THR A 184 3.16 -6.16 4.77
CA THR A 184 4.41 -6.88 4.47
C THR A 184 4.11 -8.06 3.56
N ILE A 185 4.96 -8.31 2.54
CA ILE A 185 4.82 -9.46 1.64
C ILE A 185 6.03 -10.37 1.81
N VAL A 186 5.78 -11.64 2.14
CA VAL A 186 6.80 -12.69 2.26
C VAL A 186 6.52 -13.78 1.23
N ASP A 187 7.53 -14.10 0.42
CA ASP A 187 7.50 -15.18 -0.58
C ASP A 187 8.02 -16.48 0.04
N PHE A 188 7.20 -17.52 0.00
CA PHE A 188 7.50 -18.87 0.44
C PHE A 188 7.66 -19.88 -0.72
N THR A 189 7.76 -19.39 -1.96
CA THR A 189 7.97 -20.27 -3.12
C THR A 189 9.41 -20.72 -3.31
N GLU A 190 10.33 -20.22 -2.48
CA GLU A 190 11.76 -20.58 -2.46
C GLU A 190 12.13 -21.23 -1.13
N ASP A 191 13.31 -21.89 -1.05
CA ASP A 191 13.77 -22.62 0.14
C ASP A 191 13.88 -21.74 1.39
N VAL A 192 14.25 -20.47 1.21
CA VAL A 192 14.34 -19.47 2.28
C VAL A 192 13.29 -18.39 2.05
N PRO A 193 12.46 -18.05 3.04
CA PRO A 193 11.48 -16.99 2.90
C PRO A 193 12.10 -15.64 2.56
N VAL A 194 11.50 -14.92 1.59
CA VAL A 194 12.03 -13.64 1.09
C VAL A 194 10.98 -12.55 1.24
N VAL A 195 11.35 -11.45 1.89
CA VAL A 195 10.51 -10.24 1.98
C VAL A 195 10.58 -9.50 0.64
N LEU A 196 9.46 -9.46 -0.09
CA LEU A 196 9.32 -8.76 -1.36
C LEU A 196 8.79 -7.33 -1.20
N ARG A 197 8.16 -7.03 -0.08
CA ARG A 197 7.69 -5.68 0.26
C ARG A 197 7.74 -5.49 1.78
N PRO A 198 8.55 -4.58 2.30
CA PRO A 198 8.53 -4.23 3.72
C PRO A 198 7.23 -3.53 4.09
N GLY A 199 6.71 -3.76 5.29
CA GLY A 199 5.50 -3.18 5.85
C GLY A 199 5.56 -3.16 7.38
N TYR A 200 4.41 -3.17 8.03
CA TYR A 200 4.31 -3.12 9.51
C TYR A 200 5.02 -4.28 10.20
N ILE A 201 4.93 -5.49 9.63
CA ILE A 201 5.71 -6.63 10.13
C ILE A 201 7.13 -6.49 9.57
N SER A 202 8.08 -6.14 10.45
CA SER A 202 9.47 -5.86 10.06
C SER A 202 10.27 -7.13 9.75
N LEU A 203 11.42 -6.96 9.08
CA LEU A 203 12.34 -8.08 8.83
C LEU A 203 12.83 -8.71 10.14
N GLU A 204 13.13 -7.89 11.15
CA GLU A 204 13.55 -8.35 12.48
C GLU A 204 12.48 -9.23 13.14
N MET A 205 11.21 -8.80 13.12
CA MET A 205 10.09 -9.60 13.66
C MET A 205 9.95 -10.94 12.96
N LEU A 206 10.17 -10.98 11.64
CA LEU A 206 10.13 -12.22 10.85
C LEU A 206 11.32 -13.12 11.19
N GLN A 207 12.54 -12.55 11.32
CA GLN A 207 13.75 -13.29 11.69
C GLN A 207 13.69 -13.82 13.13
N GLU A 208 13.14 -13.07 14.08
CA GLU A 208 12.87 -13.55 15.44
C GLU A 208 11.92 -14.75 15.45
N THR A 209 11.02 -14.83 14.48
CA THR A 209 10.00 -15.88 14.41
C THR A 209 10.49 -17.13 13.67
N LEU A 210 11.18 -16.96 12.55
CA LEU A 210 11.56 -18.05 11.63
C LEU A 210 13.07 -18.32 11.58
N GLY A 211 13.91 -17.40 12.05
CA GLY A 211 15.37 -17.48 11.91
C GLY A 211 15.83 -16.90 10.57
N ASP A 212 16.06 -17.73 9.55
CA ASP A 212 16.56 -17.26 8.24
C ASP A 212 15.41 -16.71 7.37
N VAL A 213 15.33 -15.38 7.28
CA VAL A 213 14.45 -14.65 6.37
C VAL A 213 15.29 -13.59 5.70
N ARG A 214 15.16 -13.45 4.37
CA ARG A 214 15.96 -12.52 3.57
C ARG A 214 15.09 -11.39 2.99
N MET A 215 15.76 -10.29 2.67
CA MET A 215 15.16 -9.20 1.90
C MET A 215 15.48 -9.38 0.43
N ASP A 216 14.50 -9.15 -0.45
CA ASP A 216 14.74 -9.16 -1.89
C ASP A 216 15.73 -8.06 -2.29
N LYS A 217 16.77 -8.43 -3.03
CA LYS A 217 17.81 -7.50 -3.52
C LYS A 217 17.25 -6.47 -4.50
N GLY A 218 16.18 -6.81 -5.21
CA GLY A 218 15.50 -5.93 -6.16
C GLY A 218 14.73 -4.77 -5.51
N LEU A 219 14.54 -4.78 -4.18
CA LEU A 219 13.93 -3.65 -3.48
C LEU A 219 14.79 -2.37 -3.53
N LEU A 220 16.09 -2.53 -3.77
CA LEU A 220 17.06 -1.43 -3.85
C LEU A 220 17.42 -1.07 -5.32
N ILE A 221 16.99 -1.86 -6.32
CA ILE A 221 17.38 -1.70 -7.72
C ILE A 221 16.13 -1.78 -8.60
N THR A 222 15.86 -0.74 -9.39
CA THR A 222 14.80 -0.75 -10.42
C THR A 222 15.29 -1.53 -11.66
N ASP A 223 15.05 -2.83 -11.73
CA ASP A 223 15.22 -3.62 -12.94
C ASP A 223 13.86 -3.85 -13.62
N SER A 224 13.65 -3.18 -14.74
CA SER A 224 12.40 -3.25 -15.52
C SER A 224 12.18 -4.59 -16.24
N SER A 225 13.17 -5.48 -16.27
CA SER A 225 13.12 -6.77 -16.99
C SER A 225 12.49 -7.92 -16.17
N VAL A 226 12.31 -7.74 -14.86
CA VAL A 226 11.81 -8.78 -13.96
C VAL A 226 10.28 -8.81 -13.95
N HIS A 227 9.69 -10.01 -14.11
CA HIS A 227 8.24 -10.21 -13.90
C HIS A 227 7.91 -10.01 -12.40
N PRO A 228 6.96 -9.12 -12.05
CA PRO A 228 6.66 -8.84 -10.65
C PRO A 228 6.00 -10.03 -9.98
N LYS A 229 6.63 -10.61 -8.95
CA LYS A 229 6.03 -11.66 -8.10
C LYS A 229 5.00 -11.10 -7.12
N ALA A 230 5.03 -9.78 -6.86
CA ALA A 230 4.16 -9.11 -5.90
C ALA A 230 3.77 -7.69 -6.36
N PRO A 231 2.64 -7.15 -5.86
CA PRO A 231 2.26 -5.76 -6.08
C PRO A 231 3.34 -4.78 -5.60
N GLY A 232 3.61 -3.73 -6.41
CA GLY A 232 4.53 -2.66 -6.03
C GLY A 232 6.01 -2.91 -6.35
N MET A 233 6.37 -3.99 -7.06
CA MET A 233 7.78 -4.28 -7.40
C MET A 233 8.29 -3.53 -8.63
N LYS A 234 7.52 -3.41 -9.71
CA LYS A 234 8.03 -3.04 -11.04
C LYS A 234 7.68 -1.63 -11.51
N TYR A 235 6.48 -1.18 -11.26
CA TYR A 235 5.96 0.06 -11.84
C TYR A 235 6.15 1.27 -10.92
N ARG A 236 6.09 2.51 -11.49
CA ARG A 236 6.03 3.72 -10.68
C ARG A 236 4.77 3.66 -9.81
N HIS A 237 4.94 3.77 -8.52
CA HIS A 237 3.87 3.66 -7.53
C HIS A 237 3.90 4.84 -6.58
N TYR A 238 2.73 5.16 -6.00
CA TYR A 238 2.57 6.14 -4.92
C TYR A 238 2.95 7.57 -5.30
N ALA A 239 3.11 7.85 -6.58
CA ALA A 239 3.64 9.13 -7.02
C ALA A 239 2.56 10.22 -6.98
N PRO A 240 2.85 11.39 -6.36
CA PRO A 240 2.06 12.60 -6.53
C PRO A 240 2.22 13.13 -7.97
N LYS A 241 1.39 14.10 -8.35
CA LYS A 241 1.49 14.80 -9.65
C LYS A 241 2.74 15.66 -9.73
N ALA A 242 3.11 16.28 -8.60
CA ALA A 242 4.29 17.11 -8.45
C ALA A 242 5.61 16.31 -8.56
N ASP A 243 6.69 16.97 -8.89
CA ASP A 243 8.02 16.36 -8.89
C ASP A 243 8.57 16.27 -7.46
N LEU A 244 8.68 15.05 -6.92
CA LEU A 244 9.12 14.78 -5.56
C LEU A 244 10.61 14.41 -5.53
N SER A 245 11.36 15.06 -4.63
CA SER A 245 12.75 14.73 -4.30
C SER A 245 12.94 14.56 -2.80
N ILE A 246 13.72 13.54 -2.40
CA ILE A 246 14.04 13.27 -1.00
C ILE A 246 15.40 13.88 -0.70
N VAL A 247 15.50 14.62 0.39
CA VAL A 247 16.76 15.21 0.86
C VAL A 247 17.25 14.42 2.07
N GLU A 248 18.47 13.87 1.98
CA GLU A 248 19.08 13.08 3.05
C GLU A 248 20.38 13.70 3.58
N GLY A 249 20.68 13.46 4.85
CA GLY A 249 21.85 13.97 5.54
C GLY A 249 21.58 14.21 7.01
N ALA A 250 22.47 14.96 7.69
CA ALA A 250 22.21 15.41 9.05
C ALA A 250 21.08 16.45 9.05
N GLU A 251 20.22 16.44 10.08
CA GLU A 251 19.01 17.27 10.16
C GLU A 251 19.25 18.75 9.82
N GLU A 252 20.29 19.36 10.41
CA GLU A 252 20.65 20.76 10.16
C GLU A 252 21.06 21.03 8.70
N GLU A 253 21.63 20.05 8.03
CA GLU A 253 22.03 20.15 6.62
C GLU A 253 20.82 19.96 5.71
N VAL A 254 19.93 19.02 6.04
CA VAL A 254 18.66 18.79 5.35
C VAL A 254 17.80 20.05 5.37
N VAL A 255 17.57 20.64 6.53
CA VAL A 255 16.77 21.87 6.68
C VAL A 255 17.36 23.00 5.84
N ARG A 256 18.69 23.23 5.89
CA ARG A 256 19.34 24.27 5.07
C ARG A 256 19.22 24.00 3.58
N CYS A 257 19.41 22.74 3.18
CA CYS A 257 19.32 22.34 1.78
C CYS A 257 17.91 22.54 1.23
N ILE A 258 16.88 22.05 1.93
CA ILE A 258 15.48 22.22 1.52
C ILE A 258 15.10 23.70 1.43
N ASN A 259 15.45 24.53 2.42
CA ASN A 259 15.17 25.98 2.37
C ASN A 259 15.81 26.63 1.14
N ARG A 260 17.07 26.31 0.81
CA ARG A 260 17.76 26.83 -0.39
C ARG A 260 17.08 26.38 -1.67
N LEU A 261 16.76 25.09 -1.80
CA LEU A 261 16.05 24.54 -2.96
C LEU A 261 14.66 25.20 -3.13
N THR A 262 13.97 25.44 -2.01
CA THR A 262 12.69 26.14 -1.99
C THR A 262 12.82 27.57 -2.51
N GLU A 263 13.80 28.36 -2.03
CA GLU A 263 14.05 29.71 -2.53
C GLU A 263 14.34 29.71 -4.03
N GLU A 264 15.17 28.79 -4.52
CA GLU A 264 15.50 28.66 -5.94
C GLU A 264 14.28 28.32 -6.81
N ALA A 265 13.37 27.46 -6.31
CA ALA A 265 12.15 27.09 -7.01
C ALA A 265 11.13 28.24 -7.01
N VAL A 266 10.94 28.92 -5.88
CA VAL A 266 10.06 30.08 -5.75
C VAL A 266 10.53 31.24 -6.63
N CYS A 267 11.84 31.48 -6.73
CA CYS A 267 12.41 32.47 -7.65
C CYS A 267 12.10 32.16 -9.13
N LYS A 268 11.83 30.90 -9.46
CA LYS A 268 11.39 30.47 -10.80
C LYS A 268 9.86 30.50 -10.97
N GLY A 269 9.13 30.97 -9.96
CA GLY A 269 7.66 31.06 -9.96
C GLY A 269 6.95 29.73 -9.66
N MET A 270 7.65 28.75 -9.11
CA MET A 270 7.08 27.45 -8.75
C MET A 270 6.44 27.48 -7.36
N LYS A 271 5.33 26.75 -7.20
CA LYS A 271 4.71 26.49 -5.91
C LYS A 271 5.39 25.25 -5.28
N VAL A 272 5.89 25.39 -4.07
CA VAL A 272 6.72 24.37 -3.41
C VAL A 272 5.98 23.77 -2.22
N GLY A 273 5.96 22.42 -2.15
CA GLY A 273 5.55 21.65 -0.98
C GLY A 273 6.77 21.12 -0.21
N VAL A 274 6.69 21.05 1.10
CA VAL A 274 7.70 20.41 1.95
C VAL A 274 7.05 19.36 2.86
N ILE A 275 7.54 18.13 2.80
CA ILE A 275 7.18 17.07 3.73
C ILE A 275 8.19 17.09 4.87
N ALA A 276 7.73 17.46 6.05
CA ALA A 276 8.52 17.61 7.27
C ALA A 276 7.97 16.76 8.41
N THR A 277 8.68 16.67 9.51
CA THR A 277 8.17 16.09 10.75
C THR A 277 7.71 17.20 11.72
N ASP A 278 7.02 16.82 12.80
CA ASP A 278 6.58 17.74 13.83
C ASP A 278 7.76 18.52 14.46
N GLU A 279 8.94 17.89 14.49
CA GLU A 279 10.16 18.45 15.05
C GLU A 279 10.77 19.53 14.15
N THR A 280 10.53 19.49 12.84
CA THR A 280 11.23 20.34 11.87
C THR A 280 10.33 21.29 11.08
N LYS A 281 9.00 21.08 11.05
CA LYS A 281 8.06 21.82 10.19
C LYS A 281 8.14 23.34 10.30
N GLU A 282 8.38 23.89 11.50
CA GLU A 282 8.48 25.33 11.74
C GLU A 282 9.82 25.94 11.25
N ARG A 283 10.74 25.10 10.75
CA ARG A 283 12.06 25.51 10.28
C ARG A 283 12.11 25.75 8.77
N TYR A 284 11.03 25.45 8.06
CA TYR A 284 10.92 25.66 6.62
C TYR A 284 10.17 26.95 6.31
N ALA A 285 10.62 27.68 5.28
CA ALA A 285 10.05 28.93 4.86
C ALA A 285 9.72 28.93 3.36
N HIS A 286 8.80 29.80 2.96
CA HIS A 286 8.42 30.03 1.57
C HIS A 286 7.82 28.81 0.82
N ALA A 287 7.30 27.81 1.56
CA ALA A 287 6.66 26.62 1.03
C ALA A 287 5.34 26.32 1.75
N ASP A 288 4.51 25.50 1.15
CA ASP A 288 3.41 24.82 1.83
C ASP A 288 4.01 23.64 2.60
N VAL A 289 4.11 23.75 3.92
CA VAL A 289 4.77 22.74 4.78
C VAL A 289 3.71 21.85 5.40
N LEU A 290 3.76 20.56 5.13
CA LEU A 290 2.89 19.55 5.76
C LEU A 290 3.72 18.65 6.67
N SER A 291 3.25 18.50 7.92
CA SER A 291 3.83 17.53 8.84
C SER A 291 3.28 16.14 8.54
N ILE A 292 4.19 15.17 8.43
CA ILE A 292 3.84 13.77 8.27
C ILE A 292 3.69 13.03 9.62
N GLY A 293 4.07 13.68 10.73
CA GLY A 293 4.07 13.13 12.09
C GLY A 293 5.40 13.28 12.80
N SER A 294 5.63 12.53 13.87
CA SER A 294 6.81 12.60 14.73
C SER A 294 7.78 11.45 14.49
N ARG A 295 9.09 11.75 14.53
CA ARG A 295 10.15 10.72 14.48
C ARG A 295 10.18 9.83 15.72
N GLU A 296 9.67 10.33 16.86
CA GLU A 296 9.53 9.55 18.09
C GLU A 296 8.34 8.58 18.04
N GLU A 297 7.32 8.90 17.23
CA GLU A 297 6.12 8.10 16.99
C GLU A 297 6.02 7.74 15.50
N GLU A 298 6.91 6.87 15.03
CA GLU A 298 7.10 6.56 13.60
C GLU A 298 5.84 5.96 12.92
N GLU A 299 4.90 5.38 13.70
CA GLU A 299 3.60 4.97 13.21
C GLU A 299 2.79 6.15 12.66
N THR A 300 2.96 7.36 13.21
CA THR A 300 2.31 8.57 12.70
C THR A 300 2.80 8.93 11.31
N ILE A 301 4.10 8.75 11.05
CA ILE A 301 4.71 8.98 9.73
C ILE A 301 4.15 8.00 8.70
N ALA A 302 4.05 6.72 9.07
CA ALA A 302 3.47 5.70 8.21
C ALA A 302 2.00 5.99 7.89
N HIS A 303 1.24 6.41 8.90
CA HIS A 303 -0.19 6.71 8.81
C HIS A 303 -0.51 7.85 7.85
N HIS A 304 0.27 8.94 7.87
CA HIS A 304 -0.01 10.14 7.09
C HIS A 304 0.70 10.20 5.72
N LEU A 305 1.60 9.25 5.41
CA LEU A 305 2.42 9.34 4.19
C LEU A 305 1.60 9.56 2.91
N TYR A 306 0.57 8.76 2.69
CA TYR A 306 -0.23 8.85 1.48
C TYR A 306 -1.21 10.03 1.49
N GLU A 307 -1.72 10.39 2.65
CA GLU A 307 -2.58 11.56 2.84
C GLU A 307 -1.83 12.84 2.44
N VAL A 308 -0.65 13.08 3.00
CA VAL A 308 0.19 14.26 2.68
C VAL A 308 0.55 14.32 1.18
N LEU A 309 0.84 13.18 0.54
CA LEU A 309 1.10 13.15 -0.90
C LEU A 309 -0.14 13.52 -1.73
N ARG A 310 -1.36 13.19 -1.26
CA ARG A 310 -2.62 13.56 -1.90
C ARG A 310 -2.97 15.03 -1.67
N ASP A 311 -2.74 15.54 -0.46
CA ASP A 311 -2.98 16.94 -0.11
C ASP A 311 -2.17 17.88 -1.02
N PHE A 312 -0.91 17.55 -1.32
CA PHE A 312 -0.11 18.33 -2.28
C PHE A 312 -0.64 18.26 -3.72
N ASP A 313 -1.29 17.16 -4.12
CA ASP A 313 -1.98 17.07 -5.41
C ASP A 313 -3.16 18.05 -5.49
N ASP A 314 -3.92 18.19 -4.39
CA ASP A 314 -5.07 19.08 -4.27
C ASP A 314 -4.62 20.55 -4.18
N ASP A 315 -3.55 20.84 -3.47
CA ASP A 315 -2.91 22.15 -3.36
C ASP A 315 -2.20 22.59 -4.64
N ARG A 316 -2.04 21.68 -5.59
CA ARG A 316 -1.42 21.93 -6.91
C ARG A 316 -0.02 22.54 -6.79
N VAL A 317 0.82 21.92 -5.97
CA VAL A 317 2.25 22.28 -5.92
C VAL A 317 2.96 21.75 -7.17
N ASP A 318 4.03 22.43 -7.59
CA ASP A 318 4.82 22.03 -8.77
C ASP A 318 5.96 21.10 -8.39
N VAL A 319 6.54 21.28 -7.21
CA VAL A 319 7.66 20.49 -6.68
C VAL A 319 7.48 20.22 -5.20
N ILE A 320 7.90 19.03 -4.76
CA ILE A 320 7.88 18.62 -3.35
C ILE A 320 9.30 18.23 -2.93
N TYR A 321 9.76 18.80 -1.81
CA TYR A 321 10.95 18.33 -1.11
C TYR A 321 10.56 17.62 0.16
N SER A 322 11.11 16.42 0.37
CA SER A 322 10.83 15.61 1.56
C SER A 322 12.11 15.37 2.35
N GLU A 323 12.02 15.41 3.66
CA GLU A 323 13.03 14.77 4.51
C GLU A 323 13.07 13.27 4.27
N ALA A 324 14.17 12.61 4.67
CA ALA A 324 14.28 11.16 4.75
C ALA A 324 13.84 10.66 6.14
N PHE A 325 13.15 9.51 6.17
CA PHE A 325 12.56 8.95 7.39
C PHE A 325 13.12 7.56 7.69
N TYR A 326 14.43 7.48 7.98
CA TYR A 326 15.10 6.24 8.41
C TYR A 326 14.86 6.01 9.91
N THR A 327 13.66 5.57 10.26
CA THR A 327 13.28 5.24 11.63
C THR A 327 13.53 3.75 11.94
N PRO A 328 13.72 3.36 13.23
CA PRO A 328 14.20 2.01 13.58
C PRO A 328 13.27 0.85 13.16
N LYS A 329 11.94 1.00 13.28
CA LYS A 329 10.97 -0.08 13.04
C LYS A 329 10.29 0.03 11.69
N MET A 330 9.67 1.19 11.41
CA MET A 330 8.87 1.42 10.21
C MET A 330 9.65 2.09 9.07
N GLY A 331 10.82 2.64 9.34
CA GLY A 331 11.59 3.43 8.38
C GLY A 331 11.86 2.71 7.06
N GLN A 332 12.11 1.41 7.09
CA GLN A 332 12.30 0.63 5.87
C GLN A 332 11.04 0.59 5.00
N ALA A 333 9.86 0.44 5.63
CA ALA A 333 8.57 0.46 4.92
C ALA A 333 8.23 1.86 4.39
N ILE A 334 8.40 2.89 5.23
CA ILE A 334 8.17 4.30 4.88
C ILE A 334 9.05 4.70 3.70
N MET A 335 10.37 4.50 3.83
CA MET A 335 11.34 4.87 2.79
C MET A 335 11.14 4.08 1.50
N ASN A 336 10.75 2.80 1.55
CA ASN A 336 10.42 2.04 0.35
C ASN A 336 9.28 2.69 -0.46
N ARG A 337 8.24 3.23 0.21
CA ARG A 337 7.13 3.94 -0.45
C ARG A 337 7.55 5.31 -0.95
N LEU A 338 8.23 6.07 -0.12
CA LEU A 338 8.68 7.42 -0.45
C LEU A 338 9.68 7.43 -1.61
N LEU A 339 10.64 6.51 -1.63
CA LEU A 339 11.58 6.33 -2.74
C LEU A 339 10.88 6.01 -4.06
N LYS A 340 9.86 5.15 -4.04
CA LYS A 340 9.05 4.85 -5.24
C LYS A 340 8.21 6.04 -5.67
N ALA A 341 7.64 6.79 -4.73
CA ALA A 341 6.91 8.02 -5.01
C ALA A 341 7.82 9.08 -5.67
N ALA A 342 9.05 9.22 -5.17
CA ALA A 342 10.06 10.13 -5.70
C ALA A 342 10.75 9.64 -7.00
N GLY A 343 10.44 8.42 -7.48
CA GLY A 343 11.16 7.82 -8.62
C GLY A 343 12.66 7.67 -8.34
N HIS A 344 13.03 7.40 -7.08
CA HIS A 344 14.40 7.27 -6.56
C HIS A 344 15.25 8.55 -6.66
N LYS A 345 14.63 9.73 -6.73
CA LYS A 345 15.33 11.00 -6.68
C LYS A 345 15.75 11.32 -5.26
N ILE A 346 17.04 11.24 -4.97
CA ILE A 346 17.65 11.58 -3.69
C ILE A 346 18.65 12.71 -3.92
N ILE A 347 18.62 13.68 -3.02
CA ILE A 347 19.55 14.81 -2.93
C ILE A 347 20.35 14.64 -1.65
N ASN A 348 21.67 14.55 -1.74
CA ASN A 348 22.53 14.53 -0.56
C ASN A 348 22.82 15.97 -0.13
N ALA A 349 22.36 16.32 1.08
CA ALA A 349 22.51 17.68 1.59
C ALA A 349 23.97 18.14 1.79
N GLN A 350 24.94 17.22 1.84
CA GLN A 350 26.37 17.53 1.98
C GLN A 350 27.06 17.79 0.64
N GLU A 351 26.65 17.12 -0.44
CA GLU A 351 27.31 17.21 -1.75
C GLU A 351 27.00 18.51 -2.48
N GLU A 352 25.92 19.19 -2.14
CA GLU A 352 25.52 20.45 -2.76
C GLU A 352 26.27 21.71 -2.21
N LYS A 353 27.33 21.52 -1.43
CA LYS A 353 28.20 22.61 -0.94
C LYS A 353 29.27 23.06 -1.96
N LYS A 354 29.26 22.51 -3.18
CA LYS A 354 30.17 22.88 -4.26
C LYS A 354 29.43 23.62 -5.34
#